data_cd9aeea1121fca65585dca16df9cdd37
#
_entry.id   cd9aeea1121fca65585dca16df9cdd37
#
_cell.length_a   1.000
_cell.length_b   1.000
_cell.length_c   1.000
_cell.angle_alpha   90.00
_cell.angle_beta   90.00
_cell.angle_gamma   90.00
#
_symmetry.space_group_name_H-M   'P 1'
#
loop_
_entity.id
_entity.type
_entity.pdbx_description
1 polymer ?
#
loop_
_entity_poly.entity_id
_entity_poly.type
_entity_poly.pdbx_seq_one_letter_code
_entity_poly.pdbx_strand_id
1 'polypeptide(L)'
;SGINFLGQIDSIAFEADTTIAMGALKTSLFTDAAKDYTGEIIVSNLGIQRELYEVESNKYLLEESDMKLPFRNKKNSHKGSYGHLNVVAGCKKGAGMIAAKAGFGFGAGLVSVVCHETLDLPYHIMQSHFISENCTAIAIGMGLGKYETEEIRKILAKPIPKIIDADLFHDELICEFLDKEIVLTPHPKEFCSLLKLCKITDIDVTELQNNRFKYVEEFSKKYPKIVLLLKGANVIISQNEKLYVNTFGSAVLSKGGSG
;
A
#
# COMPACT_ATOMS: atom_id res chain seq x y z
N SER A 1 24.30 -18.64 -4.42
CA SER A 1 22.96 -18.41 -3.83
C SER A 1 21.82 -18.77 -4.78
N GLY A 2 22.02 -18.69 -6.10
CA GLY A 2 20.95 -18.97 -7.09
C GLY A 2 19.93 -17.84 -7.24
N ILE A 3 20.21 -16.66 -6.74
CA ILE A 3 19.42 -15.43 -6.97
C ILE A 3 20.22 -14.52 -7.89
N ASN A 4 19.69 -14.20 -9.07
CA ASN A 4 20.36 -13.32 -10.01
C ASN A 4 20.16 -11.82 -9.63
N PHE A 5 20.77 -10.91 -10.40
CA PHE A 5 20.70 -9.46 -10.10
C PHE A 5 19.29 -8.86 -10.27
N LEU A 6 18.38 -9.52 -10.97
CA LEU A 6 16.96 -9.16 -11.07
C LEU A 6 16.11 -9.76 -9.95
N GLY A 7 16.67 -10.62 -9.08
CA GLY A 7 15.95 -11.32 -8.03
C GLY A 7 15.16 -12.54 -8.51
N GLN A 8 15.47 -13.04 -9.69
CA GLN A 8 14.91 -14.29 -10.20
C GLN A 8 15.66 -15.47 -9.60
N ILE A 9 14.95 -16.55 -9.34
CA ILE A 9 15.46 -17.73 -8.64
C ILE A 9 15.86 -18.80 -9.67
N ASP A 10 17.06 -19.31 -9.53
CA ASP A 10 17.53 -20.47 -10.30
C ASP A 10 16.87 -21.76 -9.79
N SER A 11 16.69 -22.77 -10.66
CA SER A 11 16.10 -24.05 -10.30
C SER A 11 16.89 -24.82 -9.22
N ILE A 12 18.17 -24.48 -9.02
CA ILE A 12 19.05 -25.03 -8.00
C ILE A 12 19.40 -24.06 -6.88
N ALA A 13 18.57 -23.04 -6.69
CA ALA A 13 18.79 -22.04 -5.65
C ALA A 13 18.78 -22.66 -4.25
N PHE A 14 19.67 -22.19 -3.40
CA PHE A 14 19.78 -22.60 -2.01
C PHE A 14 18.85 -21.76 -1.14
N GLU A 15 18.00 -22.40 -0.36
CA GLU A 15 17.20 -21.75 0.69
C GLU A 15 18.09 -21.52 1.90
N ALA A 16 18.39 -20.26 2.20
CA ALA A 16 19.29 -19.87 3.28
C ALA A 16 18.50 -19.43 4.52
N ASP A 17 18.97 -19.81 5.70
CA ASP A 17 18.51 -19.22 6.97
C ASP A 17 19.02 -17.79 7.13
N THR A 18 20.21 -17.51 6.58
CA THR A 18 20.85 -16.19 6.64
C THR A 18 21.58 -15.90 5.33
N THR A 19 21.37 -14.72 4.78
CA THR A 19 22.09 -14.20 3.61
C THR A 19 23.00 -13.05 4.03
N ILE A 20 24.32 -13.21 3.78
CA ILE A 20 25.28 -12.13 4.02
C ILE A 20 25.46 -11.32 2.73
N ALA A 21 24.98 -10.09 2.73
CA ALA A 21 25.16 -9.14 1.63
C ALA A 21 26.46 -8.37 1.83
N MET A 22 27.40 -8.50 0.89
CA MET A 22 28.69 -7.81 0.96
C MET A 22 28.53 -6.32 0.64
N GLY A 23 28.93 -5.48 1.56
CA GLY A 23 29.01 -4.01 1.47
C GLY A 23 27.67 -3.30 1.57
N ALA A 24 26.68 -3.63 0.74
CA ALA A 24 25.39 -2.95 0.69
C ALA A 24 24.25 -3.92 0.40
N LEU A 25 23.03 -3.53 0.76
CA LEU A 25 21.80 -4.21 0.37
C LEU A 25 21.64 -4.21 -1.15
N LYS A 26 21.03 -5.27 -1.69
CA LYS A 26 20.72 -5.40 -3.12
C LYS A 26 19.22 -5.58 -3.29
N THR A 27 18.61 -4.82 -4.19
CA THR A 27 17.16 -4.90 -4.48
C THR A 27 16.71 -6.31 -4.87
N SER A 28 17.60 -7.09 -5.51
CA SER A 28 17.32 -8.48 -5.88
C SER A 28 17.00 -9.41 -4.70
N LEU A 29 17.46 -9.08 -3.49
CA LEU A 29 17.17 -9.85 -2.29
C LEU A 29 15.75 -9.58 -1.73
N PHE A 30 15.09 -8.54 -2.22
CA PHE A 30 13.79 -8.07 -1.73
C PHE A 30 12.65 -8.28 -2.73
N THR A 31 12.87 -9.03 -3.81
CA THR A 31 11.77 -9.48 -4.68
C THR A 31 10.89 -10.49 -3.94
N ASP A 32 9.61 -10.61 -4.35
CA ASP A 32 8.70 -11.57 -3.72
C ASP A 32 9.24 -13.01 -3.84
N ALA A 33 9.81 -13.36 -5.01
CA ALA A 33 10.41 -14.68 -5.24
C ALA A 33 11.62 -14.95 -4.35
N ALA A 34 12.42 -13.94 -4.03
CA ALA A 34 13.62 -14.11 -3.22
C ALA A 34 13.33 -14.33 -1.73
N LYS A 35 12.13 -13.95 -1.25
CA LYS A 35 11.80 -13.96 0.19
C LYS A 35 11.92 -15.34 0.83
N ASP A 36 11.56 -16.41 0.13
CA ASP A 36 11.66 -17.79 0.62
C ASP A 36 13.09 -18.32 0.60
N TYR A 37 14.03 -17.64 -0.07
CA TYR A 37 15.41 -18.10 -0.26
C TYR A 37 16.45 -17.28 0.51
N THR A 38 16.10 -16.12 1.02
CA THR A 38 17.10 -15.20 1.63
C THR A 38 17.25 -15.36 3.14
N GLY A 39 16.23 -15.83 3.84
CA GLY A 39 16.24 -15.82 5.30
C GLY A 39 16.51 -14.44 5.88
N GLU A 40 17.24 -14.36 6.98
CA GLU A 40 17.70 -13.10 7.56
C GLU A 40 18.81 -12.48 6.68
N ILE A 41 18.67 -11.19 6.34
CA ILE A 41 19.65 -10.48 5.49
C ILE A 41 20.55 -9.62 6.37
N ILE A 42 21.83 -9.92 6.39
CA ILE A 42 22.86 -9.20 7.16
C ILE A 42 23.82 -8.51 6.17
N VAL A 43 24.12 -7.23 6.39
CA VAL A 43 25.12 -6.52 5.58
C VAL A 43 26.48 -6.64 6.26
N SER A 44 27.46 -7.25 5.56
CA SER A 44 28.83 -7.32 6.01
C SER A 44 29.62 -6.10 5.54
N ASN A 45 30.32 -5.45 6.50
CA ASN A 45 31.22 -4.34 6.18
C ASN A 45 32.44 -4.86 5.38
N LEU A 46 32.82 -4.15 4.33
CA LEU A 46 33.97 -4.48 3.49
C LEU A 46 35.32 -4.00 4.09
N GLY A 47 35.30 -3.25 5.20
CA GLY A 47 36.51 -2.69 5.80
C GLY A 47 37.11 -1.50 5.04
N ILE A 48 36.36 -0.97 4.03
CA ILE A 48 36.72 0.23 3.27
C ILE A 48 35.62 1.28 3.42
N GLN A 49 35.94 2.53 3.09
CA GLN A 49 34.96 3.62 3.17
C GLN A 49 33.79 3.38 2.22
N ARG A 50 32.57 3.61 2.69
CA ARG A 50 31.33 3.33 1.94
C ARG A 50 31.25 4.18 0.65
N GLU A 51 31.75 5.39 0.69
CA GLU A 51 31.79 6.34 -0.43
C GLU A 51 32.60 5.80 -1.63
N LEU A 52 33.45 4.79 -1.43
CA LEU A 52 34.23 4.17 -2.51
C LEU A 52 33.45 3.14 -3.32
N TYR A 53 32.34 2.62 -2.80
CA TYR A 53 31.55 1.58 -3.48
C TYR A 53 30.03 1.78 -3.43
N GLU A 54 29.52 2.62 -2.54
CA GLU A 54 28.09 2.98 -2.53
C GLU A 54 27.80 4.06 -3.56
N VAL A 55 26.69 3.87 -4.28
CA VAL A 55 26.11 4.90 -5.14
C VAL A 55 24.84 5.42 -4.49
N GLU A 56 24.50 6.67 -4.75
CA GLU A 56 23.24 7.23 -4.31
C GLU A 56 22.06 6.39 -4.81
N SER A 57 21.12 6.09 -3.93
CA SER A 57 19.97 5.24 -4.22
C SER A 57 18.67 5.95 -3.83
N ASN A 58 17.64 5.76 -4.65
CA ASN A 58 16.27 6.15 -4.32
C ASN A 58 15.46 5.01 -3.67
N LYS A 59 16.13 3.90 -3.31
CA LYS A 59 15.50 2.71 -2.71
C LYS A 59 15.98 2.52 -1.28
N TYR A 60 15.05 2.35 -0.36
CA TYR A 60 15.29 2.28 1.08
C TYR A 60 14.61 1.06 1.67
N LEU A 61 15.23 0.42 2.64
CA LEU A 61 14.60 -0.60 3.50
C LEU A 61 13.97 0.10 4.70
N LEU A 62 12.71 -0.22 5.01
CA LEU A 62 12.07 0.26 6.24
C LEU A 62 12.51 -0.59 7.43
N GLU A 63 12.83 0.07 8.52
CA GLU A 63 13.20 -0.50 9.82
C GLU A 63 12.13 -0.16 10.88
N GLU A 64 12.14 -0.85 12.02
CA GLU A 64 11.21 -0.57 13.11
C GLU A 64 11.31 0.87 13.63
N SER A 65 12.51 1.45 13.58
CA SER A 65 12.76 2.85 13.95
C SER A 65 12.06 3.89 13.09
N ASP A 66 11.70 3.51 11.85
CA ASP A 66 10.95 4.37 10.92
C ASP A 66 9.45 4.44 11.26
N MET A 67 8.95 3.48 12.05
CA MET A 67 7.54 3.38 12.38
C MET A 67 7.11 4.43 13.40
N LYS A 68 6.23 5.34 12.97
CA LYS A 68 5.60 6.33 13.85
C LYS A 68 4.16 5.93 14.13
N LEU A 69 3.94 5.22 15.21
CA LEU A 69 2.60 4.79 15.60
C LEU A 69 1.77 5.98 16.15
N PRO A 70 0.44 5.98 15.95
CA PRO A 70 -0.45 7.07 16.37
C PRO A 70 -0.77 7.01 17.87
N PHE A 71 0.25 7.11 18.73
CA PHE A 71 0.06 7.11 20.18
C PHE A 71 -0.69 8.36 20.64
N ARG A 72 -1.59 8.19 21.62
CA ARG A 72 -2.36 9.27 22.24
C ARG A 72 -1.62 9.87 23.42
N ASN A 73 -0.73 10.82 23.16
CA ASN A 73 0.14 11.42 24.19
C ASN A 73 -0.49 12.59 24.95
N LYS A 74 -1.56 13.19 24.42
CA LYS A 74 -2.24 14.32 25.05
C LYS A 74 -3.26 13.83 26.09
N LYS A 75 -3.09 14.26 27.37
CA LYS A 75 -4.05 13.94 28.45
C LYS A 75 -5.40 14.59 28.25
N ASN A 76 -5.43 15.85 27.78
CA ASN A 76 -6.65 16.57 27.46
C ASN A 76 -6.95 16.42 25.96
N SER A 77 -7.75 15.43 25.61
CA SER A 77 -8.17 15.13 24.23
C SER A 77 -9.55 14.50 24.21
N HIS A 78 -10.22 14.59 23.08
CA HIS A 78 -11.54 14.00 22.85
C HIS A 78 -11.52 13.21 21.51
N LYS A 79 -12.58 12.44 21.24
CA LYS A 79 -12.67 11.60 20.03
C LYS A 79 -12.37 12.35 18.73
N GLY A 80 -12.85 13.57 18.56
CA GLY A 80 -12.58 14.41 17.37
C GLY A 80 -11.11 14.84 17.21
N SER A 81 -10.30 14.78 18.28
CA SER A 81 -8.86 15.11 18.22
C SER A 81 -8.04 14.11 17.39
N TYR A 82 -8.59 12.94 17.12
CA TYR A 82 -7.91 11.83 16.40
C TYR A 82 -8.56 11.52 15.06
N GLY A 83 -9.22 12.50 14.47
CA GLY A 83 -9.82 12.44 13.15
C GLY A 83 -11.13 11.67 13.07
N HIS A 84 -11.76 11.79 11.92
CA HIS A 84 -12.99 11.10 11.56
C HIS A 84 -12.81 10.44 10.18
N LEU A 85 -12.62 9.13 10.18
CA LEU A 85 -12.54 8.32 8.97
C LEU A 85 -13.94 8.01 8.44
N ASN A 86 -14.21 8.30 7.17
CA ASN A 86 -15.38 7.82 6.48
C ASN A 86 -14.98 6.70 5.50
N VAL A 87 -15.60 5.53 5.63
CA VAL A 87 -15.39 4.38 4.77
C VAL A 87 -16.59 4.22 3.85
N VAL A 88 -16.39 4.41 2.56
CA VAL A 88 -17.45 4.24 1.56
C VAL A 88 -17.60 2.75 1.27
N ALA A 89 -18.73 2.18 1.70
CA ALA A 89 -19.05 0.78 1.52
C ALA A 89 -20.09 0.60 0.40
N GLY A 90 -19.85 -0.38 -0.45
CA GLY A 90 -20.77 -0.78 -1.52
C GLY A 90 -21.47 -2.10 -1.24
N CYS A 91 -21.79 -2.84 -2.29
CA CYS A 91 -22.59 -4.07 -2.21
C CYS A 91 -21.90 -5.21 -1.44
N LYS A 92 -20.54 -5.24 -1.40
CA LYS A 92 -19.77 -6.20 -0.59
C LYS A 92 -19.50 -5.63 0.80
N LYS A 93 -20.53 -5.57 1.63
CA LYS A 93 -20.56 -4.90 2.94
C LYS A 93 -19.41 -5.31 3.87
N GLY A 94 -18.96 -6.56 3.83
CA GLY A 94 -17.87 -7.08 4.67
C GLY A 94 -16.53 -6.37 4.46
N ALA A 95 -16.20 -5.99 3.24
CA ALA A 95 -14.94 -5.30 2.93
C ALA A 95 -14.88 -3.90 3.56
N GLY A 96 -15.95 -3.10 3.42
CA GLY A 96 -16.07 -1.80 4.09
C GLY A 96 -16.03 -1.92 5.61
N MET A 97 -16.64 -2.97 6.18
CA MET A 97 -16.62 -3.24 7.62
C MET A 97 -15.21 -3.54 8.13
N ILE A 98 -14.44 -4.35 7.39
CA ILE A 98 -13.05 -4.66 7.74
C ILE A 98 -12.22 -3.38 7.77
N ALA A 99 -12.34 -2.54 6.72
CA ALA A 99 -11.65 -1.26 6.65
C ALA A 99 -12.04 -0.32 7.81
N ALA A 100 -13.33 -0.25 8.15
CA ALA A 100 -13.82 0.57 9.26
C ALA A 100 -13.27 0.10 10.61
N LYS A 101 -13.27 -1.21 10.87
CA LYS A 101 -12.70 -1.80 12.09
C LYS A 101 -11.18 -1.58 12.16
N ALA A 102 -10.46 -1.75 11.05
CA ALA A 102 -9.03 -1.49 10.97
C ALA A 102 -8.71 -0.04 11.28
N GLY A 103 -9.40 0.92 10.65
CA GLY A 103 -9.22 2.34 10.92
C GLY A 103 -9.48 2.73 12.38
N PHE A 104 -10.54 2.18 13.00
CA PHE A 104 -10.83 2.39 14.41
C PHE A 104 -9.76 1.77 15.31
N GLY A 105 -9.36 0.51 15.04
CA GLY A 105 -8.34 -0.20 15.81
C GLY A 105 -6.96 0.43 15.69
N PHE A 106 -6.64 1.07 14.54
CA PHE A 106 -5.38 1.78 14.35
C PHE A 106 -5.36 3.17 15.00
N GLY A 107 -6.50 3.67 15.50
CA GLY A 107 -6.52 4.87 16.35
C GLY A 107 -7.36 6.04 15.84
N ALA A 108 -8.16 5.87 14.78
CA ALA A 108 -9.13 6.91 14.41
C ALA A 108 -10.09 7.19 15.57
N GLY A 109 -10.34 8.46 15.85
CA GLY A 109 -11.20 8.87 16.96
C GLY A 109 -12.68 8.63 16.69
N LEU A 110 -13.08 8.74 15.42
CA LEU A 110 -14.43 8.47 14.90
C LEU A 110 -14.31 7.70 13.59
N VAL A 111 -15.20 6.75 13.38
CA VAL A 111 -15.32 6.03 12.11
C VAL A 111 -16.79 5.95 11.71
N SER A 112 -17.10 6.33 10.48
CA SER A 112 -18.43 6.18 9.87
C SER A 112 -18.34 5.32 8.61
N VAL A 113 -19.23 4.35 8.47
CA VAL A 113 -19.47 3.65 7.20
C VAL A 113 -20.51 4.44 6.43
N VAL A 114 -20.17 4.86 5.22
CA VAL A 114 -21.05 5.56 4.30
C VAL A 114 -21.68 4.54 3.37
N CYS A 115 -22.98 4.32 3.50
CA CYS A 115 -23.71 3.33 2.73
C CYS A 115 -25.20 3.68 2.68
N HIS A 116 -25.86 3.43 1.53
CA HIS A 116 -27.30 3.68 1.36
C HIS A 116 -28.19 2.60 2.05
N GLU A 117 -27.65 1.40 2.21
CA GLU A 117 -28.37 0.30 2.87
C GLU A 117 -28.07 0.29 4.38
N THR A 118 -29.07 -0.12 5.17
CA THR A 118 -28.86 -0.34 6.62
C THR A 118 -27.91 -1.50 6.84
N LEU A 119 -26.92 -1.27 7.70
CA LEU A 119 -25.89 -2.25 8.08
C LEU A 119 -26.03 -2.59 9.56
N ASP A 120 -25.75 -3.84 9.89
CA ASP A 120 -25.52 -4.26 11.27
C ASP A 120 -24.06 -3.95 11.64
N LEU A 121 -23.86 -2.82 12.33
CA LEU A 121 -22.55 -2.30 12.68
C LEU A 121 -22.24 -2.52 14.17
N PRO A 122 -20.96 -2.72 14.52
CA PRO A 122 -20.53 -2.61 15.91
C PRO A 122 -20.88 -1.24 16.50
N TYR A 123 -21.26 -1.17 17.77
CA TYR A 123 -21.75 0.03 18.45
C TYR A 123 -20.81 1.25 18.40
N HIS A 124 -19.52 1.04 18.18
CA HIS A 124 -18.51 2.10 18.09
C HIS A 124 -18.27 2.61 16.68
N ILE A 125 -18.89 2.01 15.65
CA ILE A 125 -18.85 2.44 14.26
C ILE A 125 -20.20 3.02 13.88
N MET A 126 -20.19 4.24 13.38
CA MET A 126 -21.40 4.96 12.97
C MET A 126 -21.78 4.60 11.53
N GLN A 127 -23.04 4.79 11.19
CA GLN A 127 -23.49 4.78 9.80
C GLN A 127 -23.92 6.16 9.35
N SER A 128 -23.66 6.47 8.09
CA SER A 128 -24.11 7.69 7.41
C SER A 128 -24.50 7.37 5.97
N HIS A 129 -25.37 8.18 5.38
CA HIS A 129 -25.67 8.12 3.95
C HIS A 129 -24.76 9.03 3.13
N PHE A 130 -24.03 9.93 3.77
CA PHE A 130 -23.17 10.93 3.13
C PHE A 130 -21.84 11.04 3.88
N ILE A 131 -20.81 11.55 3.18
CA ILE A 131 -19.53 11.91 3.81
C ILE A 131 -19.81 12.98 4.88
N SER A 132 -19.40 12.70 6.10
CA SER A 132 -19.59 13.58 7.26
C SER A 132 -18.91 14.94 7.06
N GLU A 133 -19.51 16.02 7.54
CA GLU A 133 -18.96 17.37 7.41
C GLU A 133 -17.57 17.50 8.08
N ASN A 134 -17.38 16.84 9.21
CA ASN A 134 -16.12 16.81 9.97
C ASN A 134 -15.20 15.63 9.57
N CYS A 135 -15.40 15.06 8.38
CA CYS A 135 -14.56 13.99 7.84
C CYS A 135 -13.13 14.50 7.62
N THR A 136 -12.14 13.76 8.10
CA THR A 136 -10.71 14.08 7.94
C THR A 136 -9.96 13.13 7.03
N ALA A 137 -10.54 11.97 6.73
CA ALA A 137 -9.99 11.00 5.78
C ALA A 137 -11.11 10.13 5.20
N ILE A 138 -10.96 9.72 3.93
CA ILE A 138 -11.91 8.85 3.23
C ILE A 138 -11.16 7.58 2.79
N ALA A 139 -11.76 6.41 3.06
CA ALA A 139 -11.36 5.15 2.48
C ALA A 139 -12.45 4.67 1.52
N ILE A 140 -12.08 4.33 0.28
CA ILE A 140 -13.03 4.02 -0.80
C ILE A 140 -12.46 2.99 -1.75
N GLY A 141 -13.33 2.17 -2.34
CA GLY A 141 -12.96 1.16 -3.35
C GLY A 141 -13.25 -0.26 -2.90
N MET A 142 -13.14 -0.53 -1.60
CA MET A 142 -13.26 -1.87 -1.03
C MET A 142 -14.67 -2.41 -1.18
N GLY A 143 -14.86 -3.30 -2.16
CA GLY A 143 -16.12 -3.97 -2.39
C GLY A 143 -17.28 -3.05 -2.78
N LEU A 144 -17.00 -2.01 -3.55
CA LEU A 144 -18.02 -1.09 -4.08
C LEU A 144 -19.03 -1.82 -4.96
N GLY A 145 -18.56 -2.72 -5.84
CA GLY A 145 -19.40 -3.38 -6.82
C GLY A 145 -19.99 -2.38 -7.82
N LYS A 146 -21.31 -2.40 -8.01
CA LYS A 146 -21.99 -1.42 -8.86
C LYS A 146 -22.22 -0.12 -8.09
N TYR A 147 -21.87 1.00 -8.70
CA TYR A 147 -22.03 2.35 -8.14
C TYR A 147 -22.33 3.38 -9.23
N GLU A 148 -22.88 4.50 -8.84
CA GLU A 148 -23.08 5.64 -9.72
C GLU A 148 -21.77 6.43 -9.84
N THR A 149 -21.19 6.48 -11.04
CA THR A 149 -19.89 7.12 -11.32
C THR A 149 -19.84 8.57 -10.84
N GLU A 150 -20.92 9.33 -11.02
CA GLU A 150 -20.99 10.73 -10.59
C GLU A 150 -20.98 10.90 -9.07
N GLU A 151 -21.54 9.96 -8.32
CA GLU A 151 -21.46 9.96 -6.87
C GLU A 151 -20.00 9.76 -6.40
N ILE A 152 -19.34 8.76 -6.96
CA ILE A 152 -17.92 8.50 -6.65
C ILE A 152 -17.04 9.67 -7.07
N ARG A 153 -17.28 10.27 -8.26
CA ARG A 153 -16.56 11.47 -8.72
C ARG A 153 -16.68 12.61 -7.72
N LYS A 154 -17.87 12.88 -7.19
CA LYS A 154 -18.10 13.92 -6.16
C LYS A 154 -17.34 13.62 -4.87
N ILE A 155 -17.25 12.35 -4.46
CA ILE A 155 -16.48 11.94 -3.28
C ILE A 155 -14.98 12.12 -3.53
N LEU A 156 -14.48 11.68 -4.67
CA LEU A 156 -13.06 11.81 -5.05
C LEU A 156 -12.63 13.27 -5.24
N ALA A 157 -13.54 14.15 -5.66
CA ALA A 157 -13.27 15.58 -5.82
C ALA A 157 -13.10 16.33 -4.49
N LYS A 158 -13.59 15.80 -3.36
CA LYS A 158 -13.46 16.49 -2.06
C LYS A 158 -12.00 16.72 -1.68
N PRO A 159 -11.62 17.89 -1.13
CA PRO A 159 -10.24 18.19 -0.71
C PRO A 159 -9.92 17.53 0.66
N ILE A 160 -10.09 16.22 0.75
CA ILE A 160 -9.88 15.41 1.95
C ILE A 160 -8.92 14.28 1.55
N PRO A 161 -7.91 13.95 2.37
CA PRO A 161 -7.03 12.81 2.14
C PRO A 161 -7.79 11.51 1.89
N LYS A 162 -7.35 10.70 0.94
CA LYS A 162 -8.04 9.48 0.53
C LYS A 162 -7.12 8.29 0.45
N ILE A 163 -7.68 7.14 0.82
CA ILE A 163 -7.13 5.83 0.52
C ILE A 163 -8.06 5.18 -0.50
N ILE A 164 -7.51 4.74 -1.63
CA ILE A 164 -8.24 4.06 -2.71
C ILE A 164 -7.73 2.64 -2.83
N ASP A 165 -8.64 1.68 -2.88
CA ASP A 165 -8.34 0.24 -2.99
C ASP A 165 -9.30 -0.45 -3.98
N ALA A 166 -8.98 -1.66 -4.35
CA ALA A 166 -9.83 -2.65 -5.00
C ALA A 166 -10.56 -2.17 -6.27
N ASP A 167 -11.89 -2.12 -6.25
CA ASP A 167 -12.73 -2.00 -7.46
C ASP A 167 -12.40 -0.76 -8.30
N LEU A 168 -11.94 0.33 -7.69
CA LEU A 168 -11.59 1.57 -8.41
C LEU A 168 -10.33 1.46 -9.28
N PHE A 169 -9.48 0.46 -9.08
CA PHE A 169 -8.32 0.23 -9.96
C PHE A 169 -8.68 -0.33 -11.34
N HIS A 170 -9.96 -0.60 -11.57
CA HIS A 170 -10.48 -1.07 -12.85
C HIS A 170 -11.33 -0.02 -13.56
N ASP A 171 -11.48 1.18 -12.98
CA ASP A 171 -12.29 2.27 -13.51
C ASP A 171 -11.40 3.44 -13.97
N GLU A 172 -11.63 3.93 -15.20
CA GLU A 172 -10.89 5.08 -15.75
C GLU A 172 -11.08 6.35 -14.93
N LEU A 173 -12.14 6.43 -14.13
CA LEU A 173 -12.39 7.55 -13.21
C LEU A 173 -11.20 7.86 -12.31
N ILE A 174 -10.43 6.84 -11.85
CA ILE A 174 -9.28 7.05 -11.00
C ILE A 174 -8.25 7.98 -11.63
N CYS A 175 -8.09 7.93 -12.95
CA CYS A 175 -7.10 8.72 -13.69
C CYS A 175 -7.36 10.23 -13.61
N GLU A 176 -8.58 10.65 -13.32
CA GLU A 176 -8.95 12.06 -13.16
C GLU A 176 -8.39 12.68 -11.87
N PHE A 177 -7.91 11.85 -10.94
CA PHE A 177 -7.53 12.28 -9.57
C PHE A 177 -6.07 11.99 -9.21
N LEU A 178 -5.26 11.44 -10.12
CA LEU A 178 -3.87 11.08 -9.85
C LEU A 178 -2.89 12.25 -9.73
N ASP A 179 -3.36 13.48 -9.83
CA ASP A 179 -2.61 14.71 -9.55
C ASP A 179 -2.68 15.16 -8.08
N LYS A 180 -3.49 14.48 -7.26
CA LYS A 180 -3.78 14.78 -5.86
C LYS A 180 -2.97 13.91 -4.90
N GLU A 181 -2.94 14.32 -3.64
CA GLU A 181 -2.34 13.51 -2.56
C GLU A 181 -3.29 12.38 -2.15
N ILE A 182 -3.07 11.20 -2.71
CA ILE A 182 -3.89 10.00 -2.51
C ILE A 182 -2.97 8.83 -2.19
N VAL A 183 -3.45 7.92 -1.35
CA VAL A 183 -2.83 6.62 -1.09
C VAL A 183 -3.54 5.57 -1.93
N LEU A 184 -2.80 4.84 -2.75
CA LEU A 184 -3.27 3.70 -3.54
C LEU A 184 -2.68 2.41 -2.97
N THR A 185 -3.51 1.38 -2.81
CA THR A 185 -3.12 0.10 -2.17
C THR A 185 -3.36 -1.12 -3.06
N PRO A 186 -2.92 -1.14 -4.33
CA PRO A 186 -3.21 -2.24 -5.24
C PRO A 186 -2.46 -3.52 -4.86
N HIS A 187 -3.10 -4.67 -5.11
CA HIS A 187 -2.39 -5.93 -5.28
C HIS A 187 -1.84 -6.05 -6.73
N PRO A 188 -0.97 -7.04 -7.06
CA PRO A 188 -0.30 -7.09 -8.36
C PRO A 188 -1.23 -7.00 -9.57
N LYS A 189 -2.36 -7.71 -9.56
CA LYS A 189 -3.32 -7.68 -10.68
C LYS A 189 -4.01 -6.32 -10.84
N GLU A 190 -4.35 -5.67 -9.72
CA GLU A 190 -4.92 -4.31 -9.71
C GLU A 190 -3.89 -3.29 -10.20
N PHE A 191 -2.62 -3.48 -9.85
CA PHE A 191 -1.55 -2.60 -10.34
C PHE A 191 -1.33 -2.72 -11.84
N CYS A 192 -1.38 -3.93 -12.42
CA CYS A 192 -1.37 -4.11 -13.88
C CYS A 192 -2.51 -3.33 -14.54
N SER A 193 -3.73 -3.42 -13.99
CA SER A 193 -4.88 -2.65 -14.49
C SER A 193 -4.62 -1.14 -14.41
N LEU A 194 -4.12 -0.65 -13.29
CA LEU A 194 -3.79 0.77 -13.09
C LEU A 194 -2.71 1.25 -14.06
N LEU A 195 -1.64 0.47 -14.29
CA LEU A 195 -0.60 0.79 -15.27
C LEU A 195 -1.15 0.94 -16.68
N LYS A 196 -2.08 0.05 -17.06
CA LYS A 196 -2.78 0.10 -18.36
C LYS A 196 -3.67 1.34 -18.48
N LEU A 197 -4.53 1.59 -17.48
CA LEU A 197 -5.40 2.78 -17.44
C LEU A 197 -4.59 4.07 -17.49
N CYS A 198 -3.48 4.12 -16.77
CA CYS A 198 -2.56 5.25 -16.76
C CYS A 198 -1.73 5.40 -18.04
N LYS A 199 -1.86 4.50 -19.01
CA LYS A 199 -1.07 4.50 -20.27
C LYS A 199 0.45 4.54 -19.99
N ILE A 200 0.90 3.74 -19.00
CA ILE A 200 2.31 3.50 -18.71
C ILE A 200 2.76 2.28 -19.48
N THR A 201 2.08 1.14 -19.27
CA THR A 201 2.35 -0.12 -19.96
C THR A 201 1.14 -1.06 -19.85
N ASP A 202 1.05 -2.05 -20.74
CA ASP A 202 0.07 -3.15 -20.65
C ASP A 202 0.85 -4.46 -20.47
N ILE A 203 0.88 -4.96 -19.26
CA ILE A 203 1.64 -6.15 -18.84
C ILE A 203 0.77 -7.09 -18.01
N ASP A 204 1.17 -8.34 -17.95
CA ASP A 204 0.57 -9.33 -17.07
C ASP A 204 1.22 -9.35 -15.66
N VAL A 205 0.63 -10.15 -14.76
CA VAL A 205 1.13 -10.28 -13.39
C VAL A 205 2.51 -10.93 -13.33
N THR A 206 2.83 -11.82 -14.26
CA THR A 206 4.13 -12.52 -14.30
C THR A 206 5.25 -11.53 -14.63
N GLU A 207 5.03 -10.71 -15.66
CA GLU A 207 5.98 -9.65 -16.02
C GLU A 207 6.13 -8.62 -14.89
N LEU A 208 5.03 -8.22 -14.25
CA LEU A 208 5.07 -7.33 -13.09
C LEU A 208 5.91 -7.93 -11.96
N GLN A 209 5.68 -9.19 -11.60
CA GLN A 209 6.38 -9.85 -10.50
C GLN A 209 7.89 -9.96 -10.75
N ASN A 210 8.29 -10.14 -11.99
CA ASN A 210 9.71 -10.16 -12.37
C ASN A 210 10.37 -8.78 -12.31
N ASN A 211 9.59 -7.68 -12.39
CA ASN A 211 10.11 -6.33 -12.54
C ASN A 211 9.39 -5.30 -11.67
N ARG A 212 8.96 -5.67 -10.46
CA ARG A 212 8.13 -4.82 -9.56
C ARG A 212 8.74 -3.44 -9.30
N PHE A 213 10.02 -3.39 -8.96
CA PHE A 213 10.72 -2.13 -8.69
C PHE A 213 10.70 -1.18 -9.89
N LYS A 214 10.92 -1.71 -11.10
CA LYS A 214 10.88 -0.94 -12.34
C LYS A 214 9.52 -0.26 -12.54
N TYR A 215 8.44 -1.04 -12.46
CA TYR A 215 7.10 -0.51 -12.73
C TYR A 215 6.57 0.42 -11.63
N VAL A 216 6.94 0.19 -10.37
CA VAL A 216 6.65 1.13 -9.27
C VAL A 216 7.43 2.44 -9.47
N GLU A 217 8.68 2.38 -9.92
CA GLU A 217 9.49 3.56 -10.22
C GLU A 217 8.92 4.37 -11.40
N GLU A 218 8.52 3.71 -12.49
CA GLU A 218 7.88 4.34 -13.64
C GLU A 218 6.55 5.02 -13.25
N PHE A 219 5.74 4.35 -12.43
CA PHE A 219 4.49 4.93 -11.90
C PHE A 219 4.78 6.16 -11.03
N SER A 220 5.73 6.06 -10.09
CA SER A 220 6.09 7.15 -9.17
C SER A 220 6.66 8.37 -9.89
N LYS A 221 7.42 8.18 -10.96
CA LYS A 221 7.90 9.27 -11.83
C LYS A 221 6.75 10.01 -12.51
N LYS A 222 5.74 9.28 -12.98
CA LYS A 222 4.59 9.89 -13.65
C LYS A 222 3.64 10.59 -12.66
N TYR A 223 3.49 10.04 -11.45
CA TYR A 223 2.56 10.51 -10.43
C TYR A 223 3.26 10.70 -9.07
N PRO A 224 4.18 11.67 -8.95
CA PRO A 224 5.04 11.81 -7.77
C PRO A 224 4.28 12.13 -6.48
N LYS A 225 3.11 12.75 -6.55
CA LYS A 225 2.27 13.08 -5.39
C LYS A 225 1.55 11.86 -4.80
N ILE A 226 1.39 10.81 -5.58
CA ILE A 226 0.69 9.59 -5.14
C ILE A 226 1.59 8.80 -4.20
N VAL A 227 1.03 8.36 -3.08
CA VAL A 227 1.60 7.29 -2.27
C VAL A 227 1.06 5.97 -2.83
N LEU A 228 1.90 5.21 -3.52
CA LEU A 228 1.55 3.86 -3.97
C LEU A 228 2.08 2.83 -2.99
N LEU A 229 1.23 1.91 -2.55
CA LEU A 229 1.58 0.77 -1.72
C LEU A 229 1.26 -0.50 -2.51
N LEU A 230 2.25 -1.04 -3.24
CA LEU A 230 2.08 -2.29 -3.99
C LEU A 230 2.19 -3.49 -3.04
N LYS A 231 1.06 -4.17 -2.83
CA LYS A 231 0.97 -5.37 -1.99
C LYS A 231 1.81 -6.53 -2.56
N GLY A 232 2.36 -7.38 -1.69
CA GLY A 232 3.15 -8.56 -2.04
C GLY A 232 3.79 -9.18 -0.82
N ALA A 233 4.64 -10.19 -1.02
CA ALA A 233 5.41 -10.81 0.07
C ALA A 233 6.34 -9.79 0.74
N ASN A 234 6.94 -8.91 -0.05
CA ASN A 234 7.51 -7.63 0.37
C ASN A 234 6.69 -6.50 -0.22
N VAL A 235 6.19 -5.60 0.63
CA VAL A 235 5.42 -4.44 0.16
C VAL A 235 6.38 -3.36 -0.33
N ILE A 236 6.12 -2.81 -1.53
CA ILE A 236 6.87 -1.67 -2.05
C ILE A 236 6.00 -0.42 -1.95
N ILE A 237 6.48 0.58 -1.22
CA ILE A 237 5.83 1.87 -1.08
C ILE A 237 6.60 2.89 -1.91
N SER A 238 5.92 3.72 -2.70
CA SER A 238 6.58 4.80 -3.42
C SER A 238 5.89 6.14 -3.20
N GLN A 239 6.71 7.19 -3.11
CA GLN A 239 6.30 8.58 -3.12
C GLN A 239 7.47 9.47 -3.54
N ASN A 240 7.22 10.49 -4.35
CA ASN A 240 8.24 11.44 -4.81
C ASN A 240 9.49 10.75 -5.39
N GLU A 241 9.29 9.73 -6.22
CA GLU A 241 10.33 8.91 -6.88
C GLU A 241 11.22 8.11 -5.92
N LYS A 242 10.94 8.12 -4.61
CA LYS A 242 11.59 7.27 -3.62
C LYS A 242 10.77 6.01 -3.40
N LEU A 243 11.46 4.88 -3.29
CA LEU A 243 10.87 3.57 -3.04
C LEU A 243 11.30 3.06 -1.67
N TYR A 244 10.35 2.57 -0.91
CA TYR A 244 10.57 2.00 0.41
C TYR A 244 10.09 0.55 0.43
N VAL A 245 10.91 -0.37 0.89
CA VAL A 245 10.58 -1.79 1.00
C VAL A 245 10.22 -2.12 2.43
N ASN A 246 9.03 -2.66 2.64
CA ASN A 246 8.59 -3.18 3.93
C ASN A 246 8.64 -4.71 3.90
N THR A 247 9.45 -5.31 4.76
CA THR A 247 9.68 -6.75 4.87
C THR A 247 8.98 -7.41 6.06
N PHE A 248 8.26 -6.64 6.90
CA PHE A 248 7.64 -7.12 8.14
C PHE A 248 6.42 -8.04 7.94
N GLY A 249 5.93 -8.18 6.70
CA GLY A 249 4.84 -9.09 6.38
C GLY A 249 5.20 -10.57 6.60
N SER A 250 4.22 -11.37 6.99
CA SER A 250 4.35 -12.82 7.12
C SER A 250 3.24 -13.57 6.37
N ALA A 251 3.45 -14.87 6.10
CA ALA A 251 2.47 -15.74 5.44
C ALA A 251 1.13 -15.83 6.18
N VAL A 252 1.07 -15.50 7.47
CA VAL A 252 -0.18 -15.41 8.27
C VAL A 252 -1.16 -14.40 7.68
N LEU A 253 -0.66 -13.38 6.98
CA LEU A 253 -1.47 -12.37 6.30
C LEU A 253 -2.04 -12.84 4.94
N SER A 254 -1.68 -14.04 4.46
CA SER A 254 -2.20 -14.62 3.20
C SER A 254 -3.64 -15.14 3.37
N LYS A 255 -4.55 -14.24 3.73
CA LYS A 255 -5.99 -14.53 3.92
C LYS A 255 -6.85 -13.33 3.53
N GLY A 256 -8.12 -13.58 3.21
CA GLY A 256 -9.06 -12.50 2.90
C GLY A 256 -9.20 -11.50 4.04
N GLY A 257 -9.17 -10.20 3.72
CA GLY A 257 -9.35 -9.11 4.67
C GLY A 257 -8.10 -8.70 5.45
N SER A 258 -6.93 -9.19 5.08
CA SER A 258 -5.64 -8.82 5.69
C SER A 258 -4.96 -7.63 5.00
N GLY A 259 -5.42 -7.29 3.79
CA GLY A 259 -4.86 -6.21 2.98
C GLY A 259 -5.55 -4.88 3.14
#